data_6fa77457277c4c0f5eff87efe4c7c07d
#
_entry.id   6fa77457277c4c0f5eff87efe4c7c07d
#
_cell.length_a   1.000
_cell.length_b   1.000
_cell.length_c   1.000
_cell.angle_alpha   90.00
_cell.angle_beta   90.00
_cell.angle_gamma   90.00
#
_symmetry.space_group_name_H-M   'P 1'
#
loop_
_entity.id
_entity.type
_entity.pdbx_description
1 polymer ?
#
loop_
_entity_poly.entity_id
_entity_poly.type
_entity_poly.pdbx_seq_one_letter_code
_entity_poly.pdbx_strand_id
1 'polypeptide(L)'
;MEQQNDDNRLQEFRQLKHEIRMSGEFLVVGMDIAKERHHAFFGTPTGNTLLRRLVFENTKEGFEDLCFQADTLKIRHALKKVVFGLEPTADYHKPLAEYLIRQGHVVVLVAGAAVKKNRELLDGRWDKNDTKDAANVADLITQGKCLFYDFPSSDLKELRNPLSLKRRLKKQEQGYKVRIRNHLTAKKKTSLHKQNIETRYQILWIKF
;
A
#
# COMPACT_ATOMS: atom_id res chain seq x y z
N MET A 1 -7.90 -25.47 15.54
CA MET A 1 -7.60 -25.58 14.09
C MET A 1 -7.14 -24.26 13.48
N GLU A 2 -7.76 -23.09 13.75
CA GLU A 2 -7.32 -21.80 13.20
C GLU A 2 -5.92 -21.35 13.69
N GLN A 3 -5.63 -21.45 14.98
CA GLN A 3 -4.32 -21.09 15.52
C GLN A 3 -3.16 -21.91 14.93
N GLN A 4 -3.38 -23.20 14.69
CA GLN A 4 -2.37 -24.08 14.11
C GLN A 4 -2.10 -23.77 12.62
N ASN A 5 -3.10 -23.24 11.93
CA ASN A 5 -2.98 -22.80 10.52
C ASN A 5 -2.21 -21.47 10.41
N ASP A 6 -2.42 -20.56 11.37
CA ASP A 6 -1.71 -19.27 11.43
C ASP A 6 -0.23 -19.45 11.81
N ASP A 7 0.10 -20.39 12.70
CA ASP A 7 1.47 -20.71 13.06
C ASP A 7 2.26 -21.32 11.89
N ASN A 8 1.62 -22.24 11.13
CA ASN A 8 2.25 -22.81 9.94
C ASN A 8 2.53 -21.75 8.87
N ARG A 9 1.57 -20.85 8.61
CA ARG A 9 1.76 -19.76 7.66
C ARG A 9 2.86 -18.79 8.07
N LEU A 10 2.97 -18.50 9.35
CA LEU A 10 4.04 -17.66 9.88
C LEU A 10 5.41 -18.31 9.70
N GLN A 11 5.51 -19.63 9.89
CA GLN A 11 6.74 -20.40 9.68
C GLN A 11 7.12 -20.42 8.19
N GLU A 12 6.18 -20.72 7.30
CA GLU A 12 6.39 -20.68 5.85
C GLU A 12 6.89 -19.30 5.38
N PHE A 13 6.31 -18.24 5.94
CA PHE A 13 6.73 -16.88 5.60
C PHE A 13 8.13 -16.53 6.12
N ARG A 14 8.48 -16.97 7.31
CA ARG A 14 9.84 -16.83 7.85
C ARG A 14 10.85 -17.60 7.04
N GLN A 15 10.50 -18.81 6.60
CA GLN A 15 11.32 -19.62 5.72
C GLN A 15 11.53 -18.96 4.37
N LEU A 16 10.45 -18.46 3.71
CA LEU A 16 10.55 -17.74 2.44
C LEU A 16 11.48 -16.52 2.54
N LYS A 17 11.35 -15.72 3.59
CA LYS A 17 12.25 -14.57 3.82
C LYS A 17 13.70 -15.00 3.95
N HIS A 18 13.95 -16.09 4.64
CA HIS A 18 15.29 -16.67 4.78
C HIS A 18 15.83 -17.15 3.43
N GLU A 19 15.03 -17.88 2.67
CA GLU A 19 15.40 -18.37 1.34
C GLU A 19 15.73 -17.22 0.37
N ILE A 20 14.89 -16.19 0.32
CA ILE A 20 15.14 -15.01 -0.53
C ILE A 20 16.49 -14.39 -0.19
N ARG A 21 16.82 -14.25 1.08
CA ARG A 21 18.06 -13.59 1.53
C ARG A 21 19.32 -14.43 1.29
N MET A 22 19.20 -15.74 1.38
CA MET A 22 20.37 -16.63 1.46
C MET A 22 20.64 -17.43 0.20
N SER A 23 19.62 -17.69 -0.64
CA SER A 23 19.82 -18.64 -1.75
C SER A 23 20.47 -18.06 -2.99
N GLY A 24 20.40 -16.76 -3.22
CA GLY A 24 20.86 -16.16 -4.48
C GLY A 24 20.12 -16.65 -5.75
N GLU A 25 19.16 -17.57 -5.62
CA GLU A 25 18.45 -18.22 -6.73
C GLU A 25 17.14 -17.52 -7.10
N PHE A 26 16.82 -16.43 -6.40
CA PHE A 26 15.59 -15.66 -6.64
C PHE A 26 15.80 -14.52 -7.62
N LEU A 27 14.85 -14.39 -8.54
CA LEU A 27 14.57 -13.13 -9.21
C LEU A 27 13.64 -12.32 -8.29
N VAL A 28 14.08 -11.15 -7.88
CA VAL A 28 13.29 -10.21 -7.10
C VAL A 28 12.74 -9.13 -8.02
N VAL A 29 11.42 -9.02 -8.09
CA VAL A 29 10.73 -8.01 -8.89
C VAL A 29 10.06 -7.03 -7.95
N GLY A 30 10.58 -5.82 -7.84
CA GLY A 30 9.96 -4.73 -7.10
C GLY A 30 9.10 -3.86 -8.01
N MET A 31 7.90 -3.50 -7.55
CA MET A 31 6.95 -2.78 -8.38
C MET A 31 6.39 -1.55 -7.65
N ASP A 32 6.40 -0.43 -8.35
CA ASP A 32 5.65 0.78 -7.97
C ASP A 32 4.34 0.79 -8.76
N ILE A 33 3.23 0.85 -8.01
CA ILE A 33 1.88 0.69 -8.54
C ILE A 33 1.18 2.03 -8.68
N ALA A 34 0.71 2.33 -9.89
CA ALA A 34 -0.12 3.49 -10.18
C ALA A 34 -1.45 3.08 -10.84
N LYS A 35 -2.30 4.04 -11.14
CA LYS A 35 -3.64 3.78 -11.67
C LYS A 35 -3.60 3.14 -13.07
N GLU A 36 -2.76 3.67 -13.96
CA GLU A 36 -2.74 3.31 -15.38
C GLU A 36 -1.49 2.56 -15.78
N ARG A 37 -0.33 2.98 -15.29
CA ARG A 37 0.98 2.39 -15.63
C ARG A 37 1.74 2.05 -14.38
N HIS A 38 2.34 0.88 -14.37
CA HIS A 38 3.18 0.38 -13.31
C HIS A 38 4.65 0.41 -13.72
N HIS A 39 5.54 0.53 -12.74
CA HIS A 39 6.97 0.46 -12.96
C HIS A 39 7.51 -0.77 -12.22
N ALA A 40 8.34 -1.57 -12.91
CA ALA A 40 8.99 -2.72 -12.33
C ALA A 40 10.51 -2.61 -12.45
N PHE A 41 11.18 -3.10 -11.41
CA PHE A 41 12.62 -3.30 -11.31
C PHE A 41 12.90 -4.77 -11.08
N PHE A 42 13.92 -5.33 -11.73
CA PHE A 42 14.30 -6.72 -11.61
C PHE A 42 15.73 -6.81 -11.12
N GLY A 43 15.95 -7.55 -10.06
CA GLY A 43 17.25 -7.76 -9.47
C GLY A 43 17.39 -9.10 -8.78
N THR A 44 18.54 -9.32 -8.17
CA THR A 44 18.82 -10.48 -7.34
C THR A 44 18.91 -10.09 -5.87
N PRO A 45 18.74 -11.02 -4.93
CA PRO A 45 18.94 -10.76 -3.51
C PRO A 45 20.35 -10.28 -3.16
N THR A 46 21.32 -10.59 -4.01
CA THR A 46 22.73 -10.18 -3.87
C THR A 46 23.01 -8.76 -4.36
N GLY A 47 21.96 -8.02 -4.80
CA GLY A 47 22.07 -6.63 -5.23
C GLY A 47 22.38 -6.43 -6.72
N ASN A 48 22.47 -7.49 -7.54
CA ASN A 48 22.67 -7.34 -8.97
C ASN A 48 21.39 -6.83 -9.64
N THR A 49 21.50 -5.76 -10.42
CA THR A 49 20.42 -5.25 -11.26
C THR A 49 20.39 -6.00 -12.58
N LEU A 50 19.28 -6.65 -12.91
CA LEU A 50 19.09 -7.40 -14.15
C LEU A 50 18.33 -6.60 -15.20
N LEU A 51 17.28 -5.89 -14.79
CA LEU A 51 16.56 -4.93 -15.62
C LEU A 51 16.14 -3.74 -14.74
N ARG A 52 16.64 -2.56 -15.11
CA ARG A 52 16.49 -1.35 -14.31
C ARG A 52 15.09 -0.78 -14.34
N ARG A 53 14.36 -0.97 -15.44
CA ARG A 53 13.04 -0.40 -15.64
C ARG A 53 12.26 -1.18 -16.68
N LEU A 54 11.07 -1.62 -16.31
CA LEU A 54 9.99 -2.01 -17.19
C LEU A 54 8.79 -1.13 -16.85
N VAL A 55 8.15 -0.56 -17.87
CA VAL A 55 6.87 0.15 -17.71
C VAL A 55 5.82 -0.67 -18.41
N PHE A 56 4.74 -0.98 -17.72
CA PHE A 56 3.64 -1.78 -18.26
C PHE A 56 2.29 -1.21 -17.79
N GLU A 57 1.25 -1.46 -18.57
CA GLU A 57 -0.09 -0.96 -18.29
C GLU A 57 -0.82 -1.85 -17.28
N ASN A 58 -1.80 -1.26 -16.59
CA ASN A 58 -2.68 -1.98 -15.66
C ASN A 58 -3.76 -2.75 -16.43
N THR A 59 -3.34 -3.60 -17.34
CA THR A 59 -4.14 -4.46 -18.21
C THR A 59 -3.63 -5.89 -18.19
N LYS A 60 -4.42 -6.83 -18.68
CA LYS A 60 -4.02 -8.24 -18.76
C LYS A 60 -2.75 -8.41 -19.61
N GLU A 61 -2.69 -7.73 -20.74
CA GLU A 61 -1.56 -7.76 -21.66
C GLU A 61 -0.29 -7.23 -20.99
N GLY A 62 -0.41 -6.13 -20.23
CA GLY A 62 0.71 -5.60 -19.44
C GLY A 62 1.18 -6.57 -18.35
N PHE A 63 0.28 -7.34 -17.75
CA PHE A 63 0.64 -8.36 -16.76
C PHE A 63 1.33 -9.58 -17.42
N GLU A 64 0.89 -9.96 -18.60
CA GLU A 64 1.53 -11.00 -19.42
C GLU A 64 2.95 -10.59 -19.82
N ASP A 65 3.16 -9.33 -20.23
CA ASP A 65 4.48 -8.79 -20.56
C ASP A 65 5.41 -8.78 -19.33
N LEU A 66 4.92 -8.38 -18.17
CA LEU A 66 5.67 -8.47 -16.90
C LEU A 66 6.13 -9.90 -16.61
N CYS A 67 5.25 -10.89 -16.73
CA CYS A 67 5.58 -12.30 -16.49
C CYS A 67 6.57 -12.83 -17.53
N PHE A 68 6.39 -12.50 -18.80
CA PHE A 68 7.29 -12.87 -19.87
C PHE A 68 8.72 -12.33 -19.63
N GLN A 69 8.85 -11.07 -19.22
CA GLN A 69 10.14 -10.48 -18.87
C GLN A 69 10.76 -11.16 -17.64
N ALA A 70 9.96 -11.47 -16.62
CA ALA A 70 10.45 -12.19 -15.45
C ALA A 70 10.97 -13.58 -15.80
N ASP A 71 10.24 -14.36 -16.61
CA ASP A 71 10.66 -15.68 -17.05
C ASP A 71 11.91 -15.63 -17.95
N THR A 72 11.97 -14.66 -18.84
CA THR A 72 13.15 -14.44 -19.71
C THR A 72 14.40 -14.18 -18.87
N LEU A 73 14.30 -13.30 -17.87
CA LEU A 73 15.42 -12.98 -16.99
C LEU A 73 15.78 -14.16 -16.09
N LYS A 74 14.80 -14.89 -15.57
CA LYS A 74 15.01 -16.08 -14.77
C LYS A 74 15.82 -17.13 -15.54
N ILE A 75 15.45 -17.42 -16.79
CA ILE A 75 16.14 -18.38 -17.64
C ILE A 75 17.56 -17.89 -17.98
N ARG A 76 17.69 -16.63 -18.41
CA ARG A 76 18.99 -16.04 -18.81
C ARG A 76 20.02 -16.05 -17.70
N HIS A 77 19.59 -15.87 -16.45
CA HIS A 77 20.49 -15.79 -15.28
C HIS A 77 20.48 -17.07 -14.42
N ALA A 78 19.92 -18.17 -14.93
CA ALA A 78 19.82 -19.46 -14.25
C ALA A 78 19.20 -19.37 -12.84
N LEU A 79 18.22 -18.44 -12.66
CA LEU A 79 17.49 -18.29 -11.41
C LEU A 79 16.33 -19.29 -11.37
N LYS A 80 15.98 -19.77 -10.17
CA LYS A 80 14.97 -20.84 -10.01
C LYS A 80 13.59 -20.33 -9.64
N LYS A 81 13.54 -19.27 -8.84
CA LYS A 81 12.30 -18.75 -8.26
C LYS A 81 12.13 -17.27 -8.56
N VAL A 82 10.88 -16.81 -8.61
CA VAL A 82 10.54 -15.40 -8.76
C VAL A 82 9.70 -14.97 -7.56
N VAL A 83 9.98 -13.81 -7.00
CA VAL A 83 9.13 -13.14 -6.01
C VAL A 83 8.77 -11.75 -6.52
N PHE A 84 7.46 -11.48 -6.57
CA PHE A 84 6.91 -10.20 -6.95
C PHE A 84 6.52 -9.42 -5.71
N GLY A 85 7.08 -8.22 -5.56
CA GLY A 85 6.73 -7.35 -4.47
C GLY A 85 6.16 -6.03 -4.94
N LEU A 86 5.15 -5.55 -4.25
CA LEU A 86 4.47 -4.32 -4.61
C LEU A 86 4.17 -3.46 -3.38
N GLU A 87 4.20 -2.15 -3.59
CA GLU A 87 3.68 -1.19 -2.64
C GLU A 87 2.17 -1.04 -2.87
N PRO A 88 1.30 -1.36 -1.89
CA PRO A 88 -0.14 -1.25 -2.07
C PRO A 88 -0.56 0.22 -2.12
N THR A 89 -0.81 0.72 -3.32
CA THR A 89 -1.37 2.07 -3.56
C THR A 89 -2.85 1.96 -3.85
N ALA A 90 -3.69 2.45 -2.94
CA ALA A 90 -5.15 2.31 -3.01
C ALA A 90 -5.57 0.86 -3.35
N ASP A 91 -6.46 0.69 -4.34
CA ASP A 91 -6.91 -0.64 -4.81
C ASP A 91 -6.26 -1.04 -6.15
N TYR A 92 -5.36 -0.22 -6.69
CA TYR A 92 -4.77 -0.43 -8.03
C TYR A 92 -3.86 -1.65 -8.12
N HIS A 93 -3.30 -2.10 -6.99
CA HIS A 93 -2.46 -3.29 -6.93
C HIS A 93 -3.24 -4.60 -7.01
N LYS A 94 -4.55 -4.59 -6.70
CA LYS A 94 -5.35 -5.82 -6.58
C LYS A 94 -5.45 -6.63 -7.86
N PRO A 95 -5.74 -6.05 -9.05
CA PRO A 95 -5.83 -6.82 -10.29
C PRO A 95 -4.53 -7.54 -10.63
N LEU A 96 -3.40 -6.84 -10.54
CA LEU A 96 -2.09 -7.42 -10.80
C LEU A 96 -1.74 -8.52 -9.79
N ALA A 97 -1.94 -8.27 -8.50
CA ALA A 97 -1.64 -9.25 -7.46
C ALA A 97 -2.51 -10.51 -7.61
N GLU A 98 -3.80 -10.36 -7.91
CA GLU A 98 -4.71 -11.48 -8.18
C GLU A 98 -4.25 -12.29 -9.40
N TYR A 99 -3.87 -11.61 -10.48
CA TYR A 99 -3.35 -12.24 -11.68
C TYR A 99 -2.10 -13.07 -11.37
N LEU A 100 -1.09 -12.48 -10.72
CA LEU A 100 0.16 -13.15 -10.38
C LEU A 100 -0.05 -14.37 -9.47
N ILE A 101 -0.91 -14.26 -8.46
CA ILE A 101 -1.23 -15.38 -7.56
C ILE A 101 -1.94 -16.52 -8.30
N ARG A 102 -2.87 -16.20 -9.21
CA ARG A 102 -3.54 -17.21 -10.04
C ARG A 102 -2.60 -17.93 -10.99
N GLN A 103 -1.51 -17.28 -11.41
CA GLN A 103 -0.43 -17.91 -12.18
C GLN A 103 0.55 -18.71 -11.29
N GLY A 104 0.31 -18.80 -9.99
CA GLY A 104 1.15 -19.54 -9.05
C GLY A 104 2.42 -18.80 -8.60
N HIS A 105 2.51 -17.50 -8.83
CA HIS A 105 3.64 -16.70 -8.39
C HIS A 105 3.53 -16.30 -6.92
N VAL A 106 4.68 -16.17 -6.28
CA VAL A 106 4.79 -15.62 -4.92
C VAL A 106 4.68 -14.11 -4.97
N VAL A 107 3.70 -13.56 -4.28
CA VAL A 107 3.46 -12.11 -4.19
C VAL A 107 3.61 -11.64 -2.75
N VAL A 108 4.36 -10.57 -2.55
CA VAL A 108 4.57 -9.95 -1.24
C VAL A 108 4.23 -8.46 -1.27
N LEU A 109 3.78 -7.93 -0.15
CA LEU A 109 3.51 -6.50 0.03
C LEU A 109 4.63 -5.83 0.82
N VAL A 110 4.98 -4.63 0.41
CA VAL A 110 5.89 -3.76 1.13
C VAL A 110 5.11 -2.53 1.60
N ALA A 111 5.19 -2.23 2.90
CA ALA A 111 4.46 -1.10 3.46
C ALA A 111 5.01 0.24 2.93
N GLY A 112 4.14 1.15 2.47
CA GLY A 112 4.54 2.46 1.93
C GLY A 112 5.36 3.31 2.91
N ALA A 113 5.12 3.18 4.22
CA ALA A 113 5.95 3.81 5.24
C ALA A 113 7.40 3.27 5.24
N ALA A 114 7.59 1.98 4.94
CA ALA A 114 8.92 1.39 4.82
C ALA A 114 9.61 1.86 3.54
N VAL A 115 8.88 1.93 2.41
CA VAL A 115 9.40 2.45 1.13
C VAL A 115 9.88 3.88 1.30
N LYS A 116 9.09 4.75 1.95
CA LYS A 116 9.47 6.14 2.23
C LYS A 116 10.75 6.22 3.07
N LYS A 117 10.82 5.49 4.19
CA LYS A 117 12.00 5.50 5.07
C LYS A 117 13.24 4.94 4.39
N ASN A 118 13.11 3.87 3.62
CA ASN A 118 14.24 3.26 2.93
C ASN A 118 14.80 4.18 1.84
N ARG A 119 13.94 4.95 1.15
CA ARG A 119 14.36 5.96 0.18
C ARG A 119 15.23 7.04 0.82
N GLU A 120 14.86 7.50 2.00
CA GLU A 120 15.62 8.50 2.77
C GLU A 120 17.03 7.98 3.15
N LEU A 121 17.16 6.67 3.38
CA LEU A 121 18.43 6.03 3.78
C LEU A 121 19.35 5.72 2.58
N LEU A 122 18.79 5.40 1.41
CA LEU A 122 19.58 4.94 0.26
C LEU A 122 20.35 6.06 -0.44
N ASP A 123 19.77 7.25 -0.61
CA ASP A 123 20.33 8.27 -1.50
C ASP A 123 20.50 9.65 -0.84
N GLY A 124 19.90 9.92 0.32
CA GLY A 124 19.83 11.26 0.89
C GLY A 124 19.17 12.31 -0.03
N ARG A 125 18.65 11.89 -1.18
CA ARG A 125 17.98 12.73 -2.18
C ARG A 125 16.48 12.55 -2.11
N TRP A 126 15.78 13.66 -2.02
CA TRP A 126 14.32 13.72 -1.91
C TRP A 126 13.61 13.56 -3.27
N ASP A 127 14.32 13.41 -4.37
CA ASP A 127 13.75 13.33 -5.71
C ASP A 127 12.97 12.00 -5.89
N LYS A 128 11.67 12.15 -5.99
CA LYS A 128 10.76 11.05 -6.31
C LYS A 128 10.93 10.65 -7.77
N ASN A 129 11.29 9.39 -8.00
CA ASN A 129 11.36 8.81 -9.34
C ASN A 129 10.80 7.39 -9.29
N ASP A 130 9.78 7.11 -10.09
CA ASP A 130 9.06 5.84 -10.10
C ASP A 130 9.97 4.61 -10.31
N THR A 131 11.07 4.77 -11.04
CA THR A 131 12.10 3.72 -11.20
C THR A 131 12.85 3.44 -9.91
N LYS A 132 13.15 4.49 -9.14
CA LYS A 132 13.80 4.33 -7.82
C LYS A 132 12.84 3.72 -6.81
N ASP A 133 11.57 4.03 -6.89
CA ASP A 133 10.55 3.48 -6.01
C ASP A 133 10.38 1.98 -6.22
N ALA A 134 10.35 1.50 -7.45
CA ALA A 134 10.35 0.07 -7.77
C ALA A 134 11.62 -0.65 -7.28
N ALA A 135 12.80 -0.05 -7.47
CA ALA A 135 14.06 -0.60 -6.96
C ALA A 135 14.10 -0.64 -5.42
N ASN A 136 13.54 0.37 -4.77
CA ASN A 136 13.43 0.45 -3.32
C ASN A 136 12.50 -0.64 -2.75
N VAL A 137 11.41 -0.96 -3.45
CA VAL A 137 10.56 -2.11 -3.10
C VAL A 137 11.35 -3.41 -3.20
N ALA A 138 12.13 -3.63 -4.27
CA ALA A 138 12.97 -4.81 -4.42
C ALA A 138 14.00 -4.93 -3.29
N ASP A 139 14.66 -3.84 -2.91
CA ASP A 139 15.62 -3.80 -1.80
C ASP A 139 14.97 -4.20 -0.47
N LEU A 140 13.77 -3.68 -0.16
CA LEU A 140 13.05 -4.06 1.05
C LEU A 140 12.65 -5.53 1.09
N ILE A 141 12.35 -6.14 -0.07
CA ILE A 141 12.10 -7.59 -0.17
C ILE A 141 13.35 -8.36 0.18
N THR A 142 14.51 -7.98 -0.38
CA THR A 142 15.80 -8.64 -0.08
C THR A 142 16.16 -8.54 1.41
N GLN A 143 15.79 -7.44 2.07
CA GLN A 143 15.93 -7.27 3.51
C GLN A 143 14.91 -8.07 4.34
N GLY A 144 13.93 -8.74 3.70
CA GLY A 144 12.84 -9.44 4.37
C GLY A 144 11.81 -8.52 5.04
N LYS A 145 11.79 -7.24 4.67
CA LYS A 145 10.83 -6.24 5.18
C LYS A 145 9.56 -6.21 4.32
N CYS A 146 8.92 -7.35 4.17
CA CYS A 146 7.71 -7.54 3.38
C CYS A 146 6.71 -8.41 4.13
N LEU A 147 5.48 -8.45 3.65
CA LEU A 147 4.39 -9.26 4.16
C LEU A 147 3.85 -10.15 3.04
N PHE A 148 3.39 -11.34 3.35
CA PHE A 148 2.67 -12.17 2.39
C PHE A 148 1.41 -11.45 1.92
N TYR A 149 1.19 -11.48 0.62
CA TYR A 149 -0.10 -11.09 0.07
C TYR A 149 -0.97 -12.32 -0.12
N ASP A 150 -1.94 -12.44 0.76
CA ASP A 150 -2.92 -13.49 0.71
C ASP A 150 -4.20 -12.96 0.06
N PHE A 151 -4.57 -13.58 -1.04
CA PHE A 151 -5.80 -13.20 -1.71
C PHE A 151 -6.97 -13.86 -0.95
N PRO A 152 -7.89 -13.06 -0.39
CA PRO A 152 -9.02 -13.63 0.34
C PRO A 152 -9.89 -14.46 -0.62
N SER A 153 -10.46 -15.57 -0.12
CA SER A 153 -11.46 -16.34 -0.86
C SER A 153 -12.61 -15.43 -1.36
N SER A 154 -13.32 -15.86 -2.40
CA SER A 154 -14.45 -15.09 -2.97
C SER A 154 -15.44 -14.66 -1.89
N ASP A 155 -15.80 -15.57 -1.00
CA ASP A 155 -16.78 -15.35 0.07
C ASP A 155 -16.31 -14.28 1.07
N LEU A 156 -15.04 -14.34 1.47
CA LEU A 156 -14.43 -13.31 2.33
C LEU A 156 -14.34 -11.95 1.63
N LYS A 157 -14.12 -11.95 0.31
CA LYS A 157 -14.08 -10.73 -0.50
C LYS A 157 -15.45 -10.08 -0.58
N GLU A 158 -16.50 -10.88 -0.81
CA GLU A 158 -17.89 -10.44 -0.84
C GLU A 158 -18.33 -9.85 0.50
N LEU A 159 -17.89 -10.40 1.62
CA LEU A 159 -18.18 -9.86 2.95
C LEU A 159 -17.36 -8.62 3.29
N ARG A 160 -16.09 -8.57 2.93
CA ARG A 160 -15.18 -7.45 3.25
C ARG A 160 -15.58 -6.15 2.55
N ASN A 161 -16.02 -6.22 1.31
CA ASN A 161 -16.38 -5.04 0.52
C ASN A 161 -17.54 -4.24 1.15
N PRO A 162 -18.71 -4.83 1.45
CA PRO A 162 -19.81 -4.11 2.09
C PRO A 162 -19.47 -3.68 3.53
N LEU A 163 -18.70 -4.47 4.29
CA LEU A 163 -18.25 -4.07 5.62
C LEU A 163 -17.32 -2.84 5.58
N SER A 164 -16.42 -2.79 4.61
CA SER A 164 -15.54 -1.63 4.38
C SER A 164 -16.35 -0.41 3.98
N LEU A 165 -17.33 -0.56 3.08
CA LEU A 165 -18.25 0.52 2.70
C LEU A 165 -19.06 1.01 3.91
N LYS A 166 -19.65 0.10 4.68
CA LYS A 166 -20.38 0.44 5.90
C LYS A 166 -19.52 1.26 6.87
N ARG A 167 -18.26 0.86 7.10
CA ARG A 167 -17.32 1.60 7.96
C ARG A 167 -17.04 3.01 7.44
N ARG A 168 -16.84 3.15 6.12
CA ARG A 168 -16.61 4.48 5.50
C ARG A 168 -17.83 5.39 5.64
N LEU A 169 -19.02 4.88 5.35
CA LEU A 169 -20.27 5.62 5.49
C LEU A 169 -20.52 6.07 6.94
N LYS A 170 -20.30 5.16 7.90
CA LYS A 170 -20.43 5.50 9.34
C LYS A 170 -19.42 6.57 9.78
N LYS A 171 -18.20 6.54 9.24
CA LYS A 171 -17.19 7.59 9.52
C LYS A 171 -17.61 8.94 8.93
N GLN A 172 -18.18 8.97 7.73
CA GLN A 172 -18.70 10.18 7.11
C GLN A 172 -19.90 10.75 7.89
N GLU A 173 -20.87 9.90 8.25
CA GLU A 173 -22.00 10.26 9.09
C GLU A 173 -21.54 10.93 10.39
N GLN A 174 -20.59 10.33 11.09
CA GLN A 174 -20.01 10.90 12.30
C GLN A 174 -19.34 12.25 12.05
N GLY A 175 -18.62 12.39 10.95
CA GLY A 175 -18.02 13.66 10.54
C GLY A 175 -19.04 14.75 10.30
N TYR A 176 -20.15 14.45 9.64
CA TYR A 176 -21.25 15.40 9.46
C TYR A 176 -21.92 15.79 10.79
N LYS A 177 -22.18 14.83 11.67
CA LYS A 177 -22.73 15.10 13.01
C LYS A 177 -21.86 16.07 13.79
N VAL A 178 -20.55 15.89 13.77
CA VAL A 178 -19.59 16.79 14.42
C VAL A 178 -19.63 18.19 13.81
N ARG A 179 -19.62 18.29 12.48
CA ARG A 179 -19.68 19.59 11.77
C ARG A 179 -20.96 20.35 12.09
N ILE A 180 -22.11 19.68 12.07
CA ILE A 180 -23.40 20.29 12.42
C ILE A 180 -23.39 20.79 13.87
N ARG A 181 -22.93 19.94 14.81
CA ARG A 181 -22.82 20.31 16.22
C ARG A 181 -21.94 21.55 16.41
N ASN A 182 -20.78 21.58 15.80
CA ASN A 182 -19.86 22.71 15.89
C ASN A 182 -20.48 24.00 15.32
N HIS A 183 -21.17 23.91 14.18
CA HIS A 183 -21.86 25.03 13.57
C HIS A 183 -22.97 25.59 14.48
N LEU A 184 -23.79 24.70 15.04
CA LEU A 184 -24.85 25.09 15.97
C LEU A 184 -24.29 25.72 17.27
N THR A 185 -23.20 25.15 17.80
CA THR A 185 -22.53 25.71 18.99
C THR A 185 -21.93 27.08 18.72
N ALA A 186 -21.32 27.29 17.54
CA ALA A 186 -20.81 28.60 17.14
C ALA A 186 -21.94 29.64 17.04
N LYS A 187 -23.04 29.29 16.37
CA LYS A 187 -24.23 30.20 16.32
C LYS A 187 -24.77 30.56 17.69
N LYS A 188 -24.88 29.59 18.60
CA LYS A 188 -25.36 29.82 19.97
C LYS A 188 -24.44 30.78 20.75
N LYS A 189 -23.12 30.62 20.62
CA LYS A 189 -22.13 31.52 21.23
C LYS A 189 -22.24 32.94 20.69
N THR A 190 -22.43 33.11 19.39
CA THR A 190 -22.59 34.42 18.74
C THR A 190 -23.89 35.12 19.17
N SER A 191 -24.99 34.35 19.30
CA SER A 191 -26.25 34.86 19.80
C SER A 191 -26.17 35.35 21.24
N LEU A 192 -25.55 34.54 22.12
CA LEU A 192 -25.30 34.92 23.51
C LEU A 192 -24.40 36.16 23.64
N HIS A 193 -23.40 36.30 22.77
CA HIS A 193 -22.55 37.47 22.76
C HIS A 193 -23.30 38.73 22.32
N LYS A 194 -24.18 38.65 21.33
CA LYS A 194 -25.06 39.77 20.92
C LYS A 194 -26.02 40.19 22.06
N GLN A 195 -26.68 39.24 22.72
CA GLN A 195 -27.53 39.54 23.83
C GLN A 195 -26.80 40.23 24.99
N ASN A 196 -25.59 39.76 25.32
CA ASN A 196 -24.77 40.39 26.35
C ASN A 196 -24.32 41.83 26.00
N ILE A 197 -24.08 42.09 24.70
CA ILE A 197 -23.77 43.44 24.22
C ILE A 197 -24.99 44.34 24.33
N GLU A 198 -26.15 43.92 23.88
CA GLU A 198 -27.39 44.65 23.96
C GLU A 198 -27.77 44.97 25.42
N THR A 199 -27.64 44.00 26.31
CA THR A 199 -27.88 44.20 27.74
C THR A 199 -26.90 45.21 28.36
N ARG A 200 -25.62 45.21 27.97
CA ARG A 200 -24.64 46.20 28.41
C ARG A 200 -24.96 47.60 27.89
N TYR A 201 -25.42 47.74 26.68
CA TYR A 201 -25.85 49.06 26.14
C TYR A 201 -27.07 49.57 26.84
N GLN A 202 -28.08 48.74 27.15
CA GLN A 202 -29.25 49.16 27.91
C GLN A 202 -28.91 49.65 29.33
N ILE A 203 -27.97 48.96 30.00
CA ILE A 203 -27.51 49.36 31.34
C ILE A 203 -26.76 50.73 31.30
N LEU A 204 -26.02 50.97 30.22
CA LEU A 204 -25.32 52.27 30.04
C LEU A 204 -26.28 53.42 29.77
N TRP A 205 -27.41 53.20 29.08
CA TRP A 205 -28.44 54.23 28.82
C TRP A 205 -29.31 54.59 30.04
N ILE A 206 -29.38 53.70 31.02
CA ILE A 206 -30.14 53.95 32.26
C ILE A 206 -29.30 54.77 33.29
N LYS A 207 -28.00 54.96 33.06
CA LYS A 207 -27.11 55.71 33.94
C LYS A 207 -26.81 57.14 33.47
N PHE A 208 -27.43 57.58 32.40
CA PHE A 208 -27.45 58.96 31.92
C PHE A 208 -28.89 59.50 31.94
#